data_6a8b4556acfc5df0a3043ba2d9783732
#
_entry.id   6a8b4556acfc5df0a3043ba2d9783732
#
_cell.length_a   1.000
_cell.length_b   1.000
_cell.length_c   1.000
_cell.angle_alpha   90.00
_cell.angle_beta   90.00
_cell.angle_gamma   90.00
#
_symmetry.space_group_name_H-M   'P 1'
#
loop_
_entity.id
_entity.type
_entity.pdbx_description
1 polymer ?
#
loop_
_entity_poly.entity_id
_entity_poly.type
_entity_poly.pdbx_seq_one_letter_code
_entity_poly.pdbx_strand_id
1 'polypeptide(L)'
;MDKKMRPSYLGKILLRWCDHCHAPVLAGRCACGAQTREVPVTPPGDARPAFPADVELINRIYEEHFGAPLIPEGHLVLLNKVPDQDRMEEIVVGGGIAGIIRYFPRERRWEPVPRPEACALFTPGKRYVIVDDDAIPFIRDQHMSVLAPGLVDIDDAVKAGDEVFILGKDGSCIGVGRAKADAADARGMKKGPIVRTRRNIISEIVPGISSWDTAITANAEVLAAAESSAIRFVQEVAARNPDLPANVSYSGGKDSLATLLVVVKAIGRIPMLFADTGMEFPETYANVEEASRRYGLELIRTNGKTKFMDTFERQGPPAVNARWCCRVCKLTPVAHLIRERWGECLSFIGQRRYESAIRARSDRVWRNSNVRCQLSAAPIHNWTALHVWLYLMRERAPHNILFEHQLDRFGCFLCP
;
A
#
# COMPACT_ATOMS: atom_id res chain seq x y z
N MET A 1 -27.69 11.43 12.47
CA MET A 1 -27.59 10.30 11.51
C MET A 1 -26.55 10.67 10.48
N ASP A 2 -25.28 10.34 10.74
CA ASP A 2 -24.21 10.64 9.79
C ASP A 2 -24.35 9.74 8.57
N LYS A 3 -24.58 10.37 7.42
CA LYS A 3 -24.45 9.70 6.13
C LYS A 3 -23.01 9.18 6.04
N LYS A 4 -22.83 7.86 6.21
CA LYS A 4 -21.57 7.19 5.87
C LYS A 4 -21.20 7.62 4.45
N MET A 5 -20.23 8.51 4.34
CA MET A 5 -19.62 8.85 3.06
C MET A 5 -19.06 7.54 2.47
N ARG A 6 -19.69 7.07 1.39
CA ARG A 6 -19.13 5.99 0.61
C ARG A 6 -17.76 6.46 0.13
N PRO A 7 -16.68 5.69 0.31
CA PRO A 7 -15.36 6.08 -0.19
C PRO A 7 -15.50 6.37 -1.69
N SER A 8 -15.01 7.52 -2.13
CA SER A 8 -15.02 7.86 -3.55
C SER A 8 -14.23 6.79 -4.30
N TYR A 9 -14.88 6.09 -5.22
CA TYR A 9 -14.24 5.10 -6.08
C TYR A 9 -13.20 5.80 -6.96
N LEU A 10 -11.92 5.50 -6.72
CA LEU A 10 -10.80 6.20 -7.36
C LEU A 10 -10.43 5.67 -8.75
N GLY A 11 -11.07 4.61 -9.17
CA GLY A 11 -10.83 3.95 -10.44
C GLY A 11 -11.12 2.46 -10.40
N LYS A 12 -10.90 1.78 -11.51
CA LYS A 12 -11.03 0.32 -11.59
C LYS A 12 -9.91 -0.34 -10.80
N ILE A 13 -10.24 -1.31 -9.93
CA ILE A 13 -9.26 -2.19 -9.30
C ILE A 13 -8.65 -3.04 -10.40
N LEU A 14 -7.32 -2.99 -10.53
CA LEU A 14 -6.59 -3.68 -11.60
C LEU A 14 -5.87 -4.93 -11.09
N LEU A 15 -5.84 -5.14 -9.78
CA LEU A 15 -5.12 -6.28 -9.20
C LEU A 15 -5.81 -7.59 -9.55
N ARG A 16 -5.07 -8.47 -10.19
CA ARG A 16 -5.43 -9.83 -10.55
C ARG A 16 -4.32 -10.78 -10.14
N TRP A 17 -4.57 -12.07 -10.21
CA TRP A 17 -3.61 -13.10 -9.84
C TRP A 17 -3.56 -14.20 -10.90
N CYS A 18 -2.37 -14.64 -11.21
CA CYS A 18 -2.13 -15.82 -12.05
C CYS A 18 -1.82 -17.02 -11.15
N ASP A 19 -2.71 -17.99 -11.08
CA ASP A 19 -2.50 -19.19 -10.26
C ASP A 19 -1.43 -20.14 -10.84
N HIS A 20 -1.13 -20.06 -12.14
CA HIS A 20 -0.06 -20.81 -12.76
C HIS A 20 1.34 -20.26 -12.40
N CYS A 21 1.50 -18.94 -12.39
CA CYS A 21 2.77 -18.29 -12.05
C CYS A 21 2.88 -17.96 -10.56
N HIS A 22 1.82 -18.14 -9.78
CA HIS A 22 1.69 -17.70 -8.39
C HIS A 22 2.11 -16.24 -8.18
N ALA A 23 1.68 -15.36 -9.10
CA ALA A 23 2.14 -13.99 -9.17
C ALA A 23 1.00 -12.99 -9.41
N PRO A 24 1.12 -11.74 -8.88
CA PRO A 24 0.18 -10.67 -9.16
C PRO A 24 0.30 -10.20 -10.62
N VAL A 25 -0.85 -9.96 -11.24
CA VAL A 25 -0.94 -9.51 -12.64
C VAL A 25 -1.89 -8.31 -12.75
N LEU A 26 -1.60 -7.40 -13.68
CA LEU A 26 -2.35 -6.17 -13.93
C LEU A 26 -3.23 -6.24 -15.19
N ALA A 27 -3.39 -7.46 -15.74
CA ALA A 27 -4.17 -7.74 -16.94
C ALA A 27 -5.05 -8.98 -16.77
N GLY A 28 -6.08 -9.11 -17.61
CA GLY A 28 -6.98 -10.27 -17.63
C GLY A 28 -6.30 -11.56 -18.08
N ARG A 29 -5.13 -11.48 -18.76
CA ARG A 29 -4.33 -12.60 -19.20
C ARG A 29 -2.88 -12.40 -18.78
N CYS A 30 -2.27 -13.44 -18.24
CA CYS A 30 -0.87 -13.45 -17.87
C CYS A 30 0.01 -13.66 -19.13
N ALA A 31 1.25 -13.19 -19.11
CA ALA A 31 2.21 -13.45 -20.18
C ALA A 31 2.48 -14.95 -20.40
N CYS A 32 2.25 -15.82 -19.41
CA CYS A 32 2.31 -17.28 -19.56
C CYS A 32 1.13 -17.86 -20.38
N GLY A 33 0.15 -17.03 -20.77
CA GLY A 33 -1.04 -17.44 -21.51
C GLY A 33 -2.26 -17.80 -20.65
N ALA A 34 -2.11 -17.98 -19.34
CA ALA A 34 -3.20 -18.31 -18.43
C ALA A 34 -4.16 -17.12 -18.22
N GLN A 35 -5.44 -17.42 -18.01
CA GLN A 35 -6.41 -16.43 -17.51
C GLN A 35 -6.09 -16.08 -16.07
N THR A 36 -6.29 -14.82 -15.70
CA THR A 36 -6.07 -14.34 -14.35
C THR A 36 -7.39 -14.11 -13.64
N ARG A 37 -7.45 -14.35 -12.34
CA ARG A 37 -8.62 -14.04 -11.50
C ARG A 37 -8.49 -12.69 -10.81
N GLU A 38 -9.61 -12.07 -10.51
CA GLU A 38 -9.64 -10.79 -9.78
C GLU A 38 -9.33 -11.01 -8.31
N VAL A 39 -8.54 -10.13 -7.71
CA VAL A 39 -8.32 -10.10 -6.26
C VAL A 39 -9.23 -9.04 -5.66
N PRO A 40 -10.20 -9.42 -4.80
CA PRO A 40 -11.26 -8.52 -4.32
C PRO A 40 -10.77 -7.62 -3.17
N VAL A 41 -9.69 -6.86 -3.40
CA VAL A 41 -9.14 -5.93 -2.40
C VAL A 41 -10.05 -4.73 -2.16
N THR A 42 -9.98 -4.17 -0.95
CA THR A 42 -10.71 -2.94 -0.62
C THR A 42 -10.22 -1.77 -1.48
N PRO A 43 -11.13 -0.96 -2.07
CA PRO A 43 -10.75 0.25 -2.78
C PRO A 43 -9.89 1.21 -1.91
N PRO A 44 -8.91 1.89 -2.52
CA PRO A 44 -8.67 2.07 -3.96
C PRO A 44 -7.96 0.91 -4.67
N GLY A 45 -7.53 -0.13 -3.97
CA GLY A 45 -6.81 -1.26 -4.57
C GLY A 45 -5.40 -0.89 -5.06
N ASP A 46 -4.74 0.02 -4.34
CA ASP A 46 -3.37 0.48 -4.65
C ASP A 46 -2.32 -0.37 -3.93
N ALA A 47 -2.41 -1.69 -4.13
CA ALA A 47 -1.55 -2.65 -3.46
C ALA A 47 -0.08 -2.50 -3.85
N ARG A 48 0.80 -2.67 -2.87
CA ARG A 48 2.26 -2.64 -3.00
C ARG A 48 2.89 -3.99 -2.67
N PRO A 49 4.08 -4.30 -3.16
CA PRO A 49 4.88 -5.39 -2.64
C PRO A 49 5.11 -5.26 -1.13
N ALA A 50 5.05 -6.39 -0.41
CA ALA A 50 5.60 -6.48 0.93
C ALA A 50 7.10 -6.74 0.83
N PHE A 51 7.90 -5.97 1.56
CA PHE A 51 9.32 -6.19 1.72
C PHE A 51 9.60 -7.18 2.86
N PRO A 52 10.83 -7.73 2.99
CA PRO A 52 11.15 -8.72 4.03
C PRO A 52 10.71 -8.29 5.43
N ALA A 53 10.97 -7.04 5.82
CA ALA A 53 10.57 -6.53 7.13
C ALA A 53 9.04 -6.45 7.33
N ASP A 54 8.25 -6.25 6.25
CA ASP A 54 6.78 -6.33 6.32
C ASP A 54 6.35 -7.78 6.59
N VAL A 55 6.96 -8.76 5.90
CA VAL A 55 6.67 -10.19 6.08
C VAL A 55 7.03 -10.65 7.49
N GLU A 56 8.19 -10.24 8.01
CA GLU A 56 8.61 -10.52 9.39
C GLU A 56 7.61 -9.95 10.40
N LEU A 57 7.16 -8.70 10.22
CA LEU A 57 6.16 -8.08 11.08
C LEU A 57 4.86 -8.87 11.08
N ILE A 58 4.36 -9.24 9.90
CA ILE A 58 3.11 -10.01 9.75
C ILE A 58 3.24 -11.36 10.44
N ASN A 59 4.32 -12.10 10.17
CA ASN A 59 4.55 -13.43 10.74
C ASN A 59 4.68 -13.37 12.25
N ARG A 60 5.39 -12.39 12.81
CA ARG A 60 5.48 -12.17 14.25
C ARG A 60 4.11 -11.89 14.87
N ILE A 61 3.28 -11.03 14.26
CA ILE A 61 1.94 -10.73 14.76
C ILE A 61 1.07 -12.00 14.76
N TYR A 62 1.11 -12.79 13.68
CA TYR A 62 0.31 -14.02 13.59
C TYR A 62 0.80 -15.11 14.53
N GLU A 63 2.10 -15.27 14.69
CA GLU A 63 2.69 -16.22 15.65
C GLU A 63 2.35 -15.86 17.10
N GLU A 64 2.41 -14.59 17.48
CA GLU A 64 2.01 -14.10 18.79
C GLU A 64 0.54 -14.41 19.08
N HIS A 65 -0.36 -14.12 18.14
CA HIS A 65 -1.81 -14.21 18.35
C HIS A 65 -2.38 -15.58 18.04
N PHE A 66 -1.88 -16.27 17.02
CA PHE A 66 -2.44 -17.52 16.50
C PHE A 66 -1.49 -18.72 16.59
N GLY A 67 -0.27 -18.52 17.10
CA GLY A 67 0.66 -19.61 17.42
C GLY A 67 1.49 -20.12 16.24
N ALA A 68 1.34 -19.53 15.04
CA ALA A 68 2.15 -19.89 13.88
C ALA A 68 2.27 -18.69 12.91
N PRO A 69 3.36 -18.61 12.12
CA PRO A 69 3.51 -17.59 11.08
C PRO A 69 2.48 -17.77 9.96
N LEU A 70 1.96 -16.67 9.42
CA LEU A 70 0.96 -16.68 8.35
C LEU A 70 1.55 -17.01 6.99
N ILE A 71 2.72 -16.41 6.68
CA ILE A 71 3.29 -16.38 5.33
C ILE A 71 4.39 -17.42 5.24
N PRO A 72 4.19 -18.49 4.44
CA PRO A 72 5.24 -19.45 4.17
C PRO A 72 6.37 -18.84 3.33
N GLU A 73 7.57 -19.40 3.45
CA GLU A 73 8.74 -18.96 2.69
C GLU A 73 8.51 -19.03 1.17
N GLY A 74 9.06 -18.07 0.45
CA GLY A 74 9.00 -18.01 -1.02
C GLY A 74 7.66 -17.58 -1.61
N HIS A 75 6.68 -17.18 -0.80
CA HIS A 75 5.41 -16.66 -1.29
C HIS A 75 5.49 -15.15 -1.54
N LEU A 76 4.93 -14.70 -2.69
CA LEU A 76 4.74 -13.28 -2.96
C LEU A 76 3.59 -12.71 -2.15
N VAL A 77 3.85 -11.59 -1.50
CA VAL A 77 2.90 -10.88 -0.65
C VAL A 77 2.70 -9.48 -1.16
N LEU A 78 1.44 -9.06 -1.23
CA LEU A 78 1.08 -7.65 -1.44
C LEU A 78 0.35 -7.12 -0.22
N LEU A 79 0.55 -5.83 0.04
CA LEU A 79 -0.16 -5.10 1.07
C LEU A 79 -1.05 -4.04 0.44
N ASN A 80 -2.34 -4.11 0.72
CA ASN A 80 -3.33 -3.14 0.26
C ASN A 80 -3.79 -2.28 1.43
N LYS A 81 -3.49 -1.00 1.39
CA LYS A 81 -3.89 -0.05 2.44
C LYS A 81 -5.40 0.14 2.47
N VAL A 82 -5.97 0.00 3.66
CA VAL A 82 -7.39 0.21 3.94
C VAL A 82 -7.55 1.50 4.76
N PRO A 83 -8.56 2.34 4.47
CA PRO A 83 -8.84 3.52 5.29
C PRO A 83 -9.16 3.17 6.74
N ASP A 84 -8.37 3.69 7.66
CA ASP A 84 -8.57 3.57 9.11
C ASP A 84 -7.98 4.80 9.81
N GLN A 85 -8.02 4.81 11.14
CA GLN A 85 -7.43 5.89 11.97
C GLN A 85 -5.91 5.94 11.83
N ASP A 86 -5.28 4.78 11.69
CA ASP A 86 -3.85 4.63 11.47
C ASP A 86 -3.59 3.54 10.41
N ARG A 87 -2.45 2.86 10.46
CA ARG A 87 -2.06 1.83 9.51
C ARG A 87 -2.95 0.60 9.63
N MET A 88 -3.66 0.29 8.55
CA MET A 88 -4.44 -0.92 8.36
C MET A 88 -4.21 -1.42 6.94
N GLU A 89 -3.80 -2.68 6.79
CA GLU A 89 -3.44 -3.25 5.49
C GLU A 89 -4.00 -4.66 5.33
N GLU A 90 -4.66 -4.92 4.19
CA GLU A 90 -5.00 -6.26 3.74
C GLU A 90 -3.75 -6.98 3.26
N ILE A 91 -3.59 -8.23 3.69
CA ILE A 91 -2.48 -9.11 3.30
C ILE A 91 -2.96 -10.00 2.16
N VAL A 92 -2.42 -9.80 0.98
CA VAL A 92 -2.76 -10.58 -0.21
C VAL A 92 -1.66 -11.60 -0.49
N VAL A 93 -2.02 -12.88 -0.45
CA VAL A 93 -1.15 -14.02 -0.74
C VAL A 93 -1.92 -15.02 -1.59
N GLY A 94 -1.28 -15.67 -2.56
CA GLY A 94 -1.92 -16.70 -3.38
C GLY A 94 -3.21 -16.24 -4.05
N GLY A 95 -3.32 -14.94 -4.37
CA GLY A 95 -4.45 -14.33 -5.05
C GLY A 95 -5.71 -14.14 -4.20
N GLY A 96 -5.64 -14.28 -2.88
CA GLY A 96 -6.72 -13.98 -1.94
C GLY A 96 -6.24 -13.09 -0.79
N ILE A 97 -7.18 -12.61 0.02
CA ILE A 97 -6.88 -11.82 1.21
C ILE A 97 -6.77 -12.80 2.39
N ALA A 98 -5.53 -13.08 2.82
CA ALA A 98 -5.28 -13.98 3.94
C ALA A 98 -5.64 -13.36 5.29
N GLY A 99 -5.62 -12.03 5.40
CA GLY A 99 -5.96 -11.33 6.62
C GLY A 99 -5.70 -9.84 6.52
N ILE A 100 -5.81 -9.19 7.67
CA ILE A 100 -5.55 -7.75 7.81
C ILE A 100 -4.66 -7.58 9.04
N ILE A 101 -3.71 -6.66 8.99
CA ILE A 101 -3.02 -6.13 10.16
C ILE A 101 -3.51 -4.70 10.43
N ARG A 102 -3.72 -4.38 11.69
CA ARG A 102 -4.19 -3.08 12.13
C ARG A 102 -3.34 -2.56 13.30
N TYR A 103 -2.88 -1.32 13.21
CA TYR A 103 -2.16 -0.67 14.29
C TYR A 103 -3.08 0.18 15.16
N PHE A 104 -2.94 0.04 16.47
CA PHE A 104 -3.63 0.83 17.48
C PHE A 104 -2.64 1.81 18.12
N PRO A 105 -2.64 3.09 17.71
CA PRO A 105 -1.59 4.03 18.11
C PRO A 105 -1.61 4.39 19.61
N ARG A 106 -2.78 4.35 20.25
CA ARG A 106 -2.90 4.63 21.69
C ARG A 106 -2.28 3.53 22.53
N GLU A 107 -2.54 2.28 22.17
CA GLU A 107 -2.07 1.07 22.82
C GLU A 107 -0.68 0.65 22.32
N ARG A 108 -0.18 1.29 21.25
CA ARG A 108 1.10 0.99 20.58
C ARG A 108 1.25 -0.49 20.22
N ARG A 109 0.17 -1.10 19.73
CA ARG A 109 0.17 -2.52 19.39
C ARG A 109 -0.47 -2.78 18.04
N TRP A 110 -0.08 -3.90 17.46
CA TRP A 110 -0.68 -4.46 16.27
C TRP A 110 -1.72 -5.51 16.64
N GLU A 111 -2.80 -5.57 15.87
CA GLU A 111 -3.77 -6.65 15.94
C GLU A 111 -4.01 -7.23 14.55
N PRO A 112 -4.04 -8.58 14.45
CA PRO A 112 -4.46 -9.25 13.25
C PRO A 112 -5.99 -9.32 13.21
N VAL A 113 -6.57 -9.14 12.03
CA VAL A 113 -7.97 -9.49 11.75
C VAL A 113 -7.94 -10.65 10.76
N PRO A 114 -8.12 -11.90 11.24
CA PRO A 114 -7.93 -13.07 10.40
C PRO A 114 -9.05 -13.19 9.35
N ARG A 115 -8.74 -13.93 8.30
CA ARG A 115 -9.67 -14.37 7.27
C ARG A 115 -9.67 -15.90 7.24
N PRO A 116 -10.79 -16.56 6.90
CA PRO A 116 -10.82 -18.04 6.80
C PRO A 116 -9.80 -18.55 5.79
N GLU A 117 -9.56 -17.77 4.75
CA GLU A 117 -8.59 -18.03 3.68
C GLU A 117 -7.16 -18.28 4.19
N ALA A 118 -6.80 -17.72 5.34
CA ALA A 118 -5.50 -17.91 5.97
C ALA A 118 -5.18 -19.38 6.23
N CYS A 119 -6.19 -20.20 6.53
CA CYS A 119 -5.99 -21.62 6.81
C CYS A 119 -5.47 -22.44 5.61
N ALA A 120 -5.46 -21.87 4.40
CA ALA A 120 -4.75 -22.46 3.26
C ALA A 120 -3.21 -22.26 3.36
N LEU A 121 -2.73 -21.39 4.24
CA LEU A 121 -1.32 -21.02 4.39
C LEU A 121 -0.73 -21.55 5.70
N PHE A 122 -1.51 -21.62 6.77
CA PHE A 122 -1.06 -22.04 8.10
C PHE A 122 -2.18 -22.70 8.90
N THR A 123 -1.82 -23.39 9.98
CA THR A 123 -2.76 -23.98 10.94
C THR A 123 -2.68 -23.19 12.25
N PRO A 124 -3.80 -22.60 12.73
CA PRO A 124 -3.79 -21.86 13.98
C PRO A 124 -3.57 -22.79 15.18
N GLY A 125 -2.54 -22.48 16.00
CA GLY A 125 -2.24 -23.19 17.24
C GLY A 125 -2.78 -22.51 18.49
N LYS A 126 -3.32 -21.29 18.35
CA LYS A 126 -3.93 -20.48 19.42
C LYS A 126 -5.17 -19.75 18.89
N ARG A 127 -5.99 -19.24 19.81
CA ARG A 127 -7.21 -18.45 19.49
C ARG A 127 -8.11 -19.15 18.48
N TYR A 128 -8.40 -20.42 18.73
CA TYR A 128 -9.35 -21.20 17.95
C TYR A 128 -10.50 -21.70 18.82
N VAL A 129 -11.60 -22.03 18.18
CA VAL A 129 -12.71 -22.83 18.72
C VAL A 129 -12.96 -24.01 17.80
N ILE A 130 -13.22 -25.20 18.35
CA ILE A 130 -13.63 -26.40 17.62
C ILE A 130 -15.12 -26.56 17.80
N VAL A 131 -15.84 -26.75 16.69
CA VAL A 131 -17.29 -26.91 16.68
C VAL A 131 -17.70 -28.32 16.29
N ASP A 132 -18.89 -28.70 16.76
CA ASP A 132 -19.51 -29.95 16.38
C ASP A 132 -19.97 -29.95 14.92
N ASP A 133 -19.96 -31.13 14.28
CA ASP A 133 -20.33 -31.28 12.88
C ASP A 133 -21.75 -30.81 12.60
N ASP A 134 -22.68 -31.01 13.55
CA ASP A 134 -24.05 -30.53 13.46
C ASP A 134 -24.18 -29.00 13.49
N ALA A 135 -23.20 -28.31 14.06
CA ALA A 135 -23.17 -26.84 14.08
C ALA A 135 -22.64 -26.22 12.78
N ILE A 136 -21.85 -26.96 12.00
CA ILE A 136 -21.17 -26.46 10.79
C ILE A 136 -22.15 -25.87 9.77
N PRO A 137 -23.26 -26.52 9.36
CA PRO A 137 -24.21 -25.97 8.39
C PRO A 137 -24.80 -24.63 8.85
N PHE A 138 -25.10 -24.48 10.13
CA PHE A 138 -25.66 -23.24 10.68
C PHE A 138 -24.62 -22.09 10.62
N ILE A 139 -23.37 -22.37 10.91
CA ILE A 139 -22.30 -21.38 10.90
C ILE A 139 -21.95 -21.02 9.46
N ARG A 140 -21.72 -22.00 8.59
CA ARG A 140 -21.23 -21.82 7.23
C ARG A 140 -22.31 -21.32 6.28
N ASP A 141 -23.51 -21.91 6.32
CA ASP A 141 -24.55 -21.68 5.30
C ASP A 141 -25.57 -20.62 5.74
N GLN A 142 -25.82 -20.52 7.07
CA GLN A 142 -26.78 -19.57 7.63
C GLN A 142 -26.14 -18.37 8.34
N HIS A 143 -24.81 -18.26 8.32
CA HIS A 143 -24.02 -17.17 8.95
C HIS A 143 -24.30 -17.00 10.46
N MET A 144 -24.68 -18.06 11.15
CA MET A 144 -24.99 -18.00 12.57
C MET A 144 -23.72 -17.94 13.43
N SER A 145 -23.87 -17.40 14.64
CA SER A 145 -22.83 -17.42 15.67
C SER A 145 -22.62 -18.85 16.21
N VAL A 146 -21.39 -19.13 16.66
CA VAL A 146 -21.14 -20.37 17.44
C VAL A 146 -21.86 -20.27 18.76
N LEU A 147 -22.78 -21.21 19.00
CA LEU A 147 -23.54 -21.32 20.25
C LEU A 147 -22.91 -22.34 21.17
N ALA A 148 -23.15 -22.22 22.50
CA ALA A 148 -22.61 -23.11 23.52
C ALA A 148 -22.86 -24.59 23.25
N PRO A 149 -24.05 -25.05 22.81
CA PRO A 149 -24.27 -26.47 22.52
C PRO A 149 -23.42 -27.03 21.38
N GLY A 150 -22.96 -26.18 20.47
CA GLY A 150 -22.11 -26.57 19.31
C GLY A 150 -20.61 -26.45 19.59
N LEU A 151 -20.19 -26.04 20.78
CA LEU A 151 -18.78 -25.96 21.16
C LEU A 151 -18.25 -27.33 21.56
N VAL A 152 -17.17 -27.78 20.93
CA VAL A 152 -16.43 -29.00 21.28
C VAL A 152 -15.22 -28.67 22.13
N ASP A 153 -14.44 -27.67 21.68
CA ASP A 153 -13.23 -27.20 22.39
C ASP A 153 -12.96 -25.73 22.11
N ILE A 154 -12.18 -25.11 22.98
CA ILE A 154 -11.72 -23.70 22.85
C ILE A 154 -10.33 -23.57 23.46
N ASP A 155 -9.43 -22.92 22.75
CA ASP A 155 -8.09 -22.63 23.24
C ASP A 155 -8.12 -21.79 24.53
N ASP A 156 -7.34 -22.19 25.53
CA ASP A 156 -7.28 -21.61 26.88
C ASP A 156 -6.93 -20.12 26.89
N ALA A 157 -6.19 -19.66 25.87
CA ALA A 157 -5.76 -18.26 25.75
C ALA A 157 -6.88 -17.32 25.30
N VAL A 158 -8.03 -17.83 24.84
CA VAL A 158 -9.12 -16.98 24.29
C VAL A 158 -9.74 -16.12 25.39
N LYS A 159 -9.80 -14.82 25.10
CA LYS A 159 -10.49 -13.81 25.91
C LYS A 159 -11.67 -13.22 25.16
N ALA A 160 -12.65 -12.74 25.90
CA ALA A 160 -13.78 -12.03 25.32
C ALA A 160 -13.28 -10.82 24.52
N GLY A 161 -13.70 -10.74 23.26
CA GLY A 161 -13.24 -9.71 22.33
C GLY A 161 -12.13 -10.13 21.38
N ASP A 162 -11.47 -11.27 21.60
CA ASP A 162 -10.46 -11.79 20.69
C ASP A 162 -11.03 -12.21 19.34
N GLU A 163 -10.24 -12.01 18.29
CA GLU A 163 -10.49 -12.62 16.98
C GLU A 163 -10.03 -14.09 17.07
N VAL A 164 -10.89 -15.01 16.60
CA VAL A 164 -10.66 -16.46 16.70
C VAL A 164 -10.97 -17.16 15.39
N PHE A 165 -10.28 -18.27 15.13
CA PHE A 165 -10.63 -19.21 14.07
C PHE A 165 -11.71 -20.18 14.56
N ILE A 166 -12.65 -20.51 13.70
CA ILE A 166 -13.70 -21.51 13.95
C ILE A 166 -13.34 -22.72 13.11
N LEU A 167 -13.01 -23.84 13.76
CA LEU A 167 -12.54 -25.06 13.12
C LEU A 167 -13.55 -26.20 13.33
N GLY A 168 -13.64 -27.09 12.35
CA GLY A 168 -14.27 -28.39 12.51
C GLY A 168 -13.38 -29.35 13.29
N LYS A 169 -13.92 -30.51 13.69
CA LYS A 169 -13.17 -31.60 14.39
C LYS A 169 -12.03 -32.16 13.53
N ASP A 170 -12.17 -32.08 12.22
CA ASP A 170 -11.15 -32.47 11.22
C ASP A 170 -10.06 -31.42 11.00
N GLY A 171 -10.14 -30.29 11.71
CA GLY A 171 -9.24 -29.13 11.53
C GLY A 171 -9.60 -28.24 10.36
N SER A 172 -10.65 -28.53 9.60
CA SER A 172 -11.11 -27.66 8.52
C SER A 172 -11.56 -26.29 9.05
N CYS A 173 -11.21 -25.22 8.35
CA CYS A 173 -11.64 -23.87 8.72
C CYS A 173 -13.09 -23.65 8.29
N ILE A 174 -13.97 -23.39 9.24
CA ILE A 174 -15.38 -23.09 9.02
C ILE A 174 -15.61 -21.58 8.89
N GLY A 175 -14.75 -20.79 9.55
CA GLY A 175 -14.87 -19.35 9.53
C GLY A 175 -13.96 -18.68 10.56
N VAL A 176 -14.17 -17.39 10.72
CA VAL A 176 -13.53 -16.57 11.76
C VAL A 176 -14.57 -15.71 12.45
N GLY A 177 -14.31 -15.37 13.70
CA GLY A 177 -15.26 -14.58 14.48
C GLY A 177 -14.61 -13.91 15.68
N ARG A 178 -15.46 -13.29 16.49
CA ARG A 178 -15.04 -12.61 17.72
C ARG A 178 -15.61 -13.29 18.93
N ALA A 179 -14.76 -13.70 19.86
CA ALA A 179 -15.13 -14.35 21.12
C ALA A 179 -16.04 -13.43 21.96
N LYS A 180 -17.07 -14.01 22.57
CA LYS A 180 -18.04 -13.31 23.42
C LYS A 180 -17.82 -13.61 24.91
N ALA A 181 -17.06 -14.66 25.22
CA ALA A 181 -16.71 -15.07 26.56
C ALA A 181 -15.23 -15.47 26.59
N ASP A 182 -14.65 -15.46 27.78
CA ASP A 182 -13.36 -16.09 28.05
C ASP A 182 -13.47 -17.61 27.93
N ALA A 183 -12.38 -18.29 27.61
CA ALA A 183 -12.39 -19.76 27.42
C ALA A 183 -12.96 -20.51 28.59
N ALA A 184 -12.60 -20.12 29.83
CA ALA A 184 -13.10 -20.77 31.05
C ALA A 184 -14.63 -20.63 31.20
N ASP A 185 -15.16 -19.43 30.92
CA ASP A 185 -16.61 -19.17 30.99
C ASP A 185 -17.33 -19.92 29.87
N ALA A 186 -16.77 -19.91 28.64
CA ALA A 186 -17.35 -20.57 27.47
C ALA A 186 -17.57 -22.07 27.70
N ARG A 187 -16.62 -22.76 28.32
CA ARG A 187 -16.76 -24.21 28.66
C ARG A 187 -17.88 -24.49 29.65
N GLY A 188 -18.19 -23.53 30.52
CA GLY A 188 -19.30 -23.66 31.50
C GLY A 188 -20.67 -23.29 30.95
N MET A 189 -20.74 -22.66 29.78
CA MET A 189 -22.01 -22.19 29.21
C MET A 189 -22.84 -23.33 28.67
N LYS A 190 -24.15 -23.34 28.99
CA LYS A 190 -25.13 -24.28 28.44
C LYS A 190 -25.92 -23.71 27.28
N LYS A 191 -25.94 -22.37 27.12
CA LYS A 191 -26.70 -21.66 26.10
C LYS A 191 -26.08 -20.28 25.82
N GLY A 192 -26.37 -19.73 24.66
CA GLY A 192 -25.92 -18.41 24.26
C GLY A 192 -24.71 -18.46 23.29
N PRO A 193 -24.34 -17.31 22.71
CA PRO A 193 -23.28 -17.21 21.73
C PRO A 193 -21.90 -17.18 22.40
N ILE A 194 -21.00 -18.06 21.98
CA ILE A 194 -19.58 -18.10 22.37
C ILE A 194 -18.74 -17.30 21.42
N VAL A 195 -18.97 -17.44 20.09
CA VAL A 195 -18.27 -16.66 19.07
C VAL A 195 -19.30 -16.03 18.15
N ARG A 196 -19.21 -14.72 17.96
CA ARG A 196 -19.94 -14.04 16.89
C ARG A 196 -19.19 -14.22 15.58
N THR A 197 -19.70 -15.07 14.70
CA THR A 197 -19.14 -15.27 13.36
C THR A 197 -19.12 -13.95 12.61
N ARG A 198 -17.99 -13.64 12.00
CA ARG A 198 -17.78 -12.42 11.21
C ARG A 198 -17.63 -12.71 9.73
N ARG A 199 -16.97 -13.83 9.39
CA ARG A 199 -16.77 -14.27 8.03
C ARG A 199 -16.65 -15.80 7.98
N ASN A 200 -17.34 -16.38 7.02
CA ASN A 200 -17.43 -17.83 6.81
C ASN A 200 -17.39 -18.19 5.32
N ILE A 201 -17.32 -17.19 4.44
CA ILE A 201 -17.11 -17.39 3.00
C ILE A 201 -15.61 -17.47 2.77
N ILE A 202 -15.16 -18.56 2.21
CA ILE A 202 -13.76 -18.81 1.89
C ILE A 202 -13.57 -18.54 0.40
N SER A 203 -12.80 -17.50 0.09
CA SER A 203 -12.26 -17.28 -1.26
C SER A 203 -11.07 -18.21 -1.48
N GLU A 204 -10.84 -18.62 -2.69
CA GLU A 204 -9.72 -19.51 -2.99
C GLU A 204 -8.39 -18.76 -2.87
N ILE A 205 -7.49 -19.25 -2.01
CA ILE A 205 -6.06 -18.96 -2.03
C ILE A 205 -5.38 -20.17 -2.66
N VAL A 206 -4.57 -19.93 -3.69
CA VAL A 206 -3.73 -20.95 -4.33
C VAL A 206 -2.28 -20.68 -3.90
N PRO A 207 -1.80 -21.33 -2.81
CA PRO A 207 -0.43 -21.17 -2.35
C PRO A 207 0.57 -21.60 -3.41
N GLY A 208 1.71 -20.93 -3.49
CA GLY A 208 2.76 -21.31 -4.40
C GLY A 208 3.97 -20.38 -4.31
N ILE A 209 5.15 -20.96 -4.52
CA ILE A 209 6.42 -20.25 -4.52
C ILE A 209 6.57 -19.48 -5.83
N SER A 210 7.00 -18.22 -5.74
CA SER A 210 7.23 -17.35 -6.89
C SER A 210 8.26 -16.27 -6.54
N SER A 211 8.62 -15.46 -7.54
CA SER A 211 9.59 -14.36 -7.38
C SER A 211 9.07 -13.08 -8.02
N TRP A 212 9.66 -11.94 -7.62
CA TRP A 212 9.36 -10.67 -8.27
C TRP A 212 9.79 -10.66 -9.75
N ASP A 213 10.83 -11.40 -10.14
CA ASP A 213 11.21 -11.58 -11.55
C ASP A 213 10.11 -12.31 -12.34
N THR A 214 9.48 -13.32 -11.73
CA THR A 214 8.30 -13.98 -12.29
C THR A 214 7.13 -13.00 -12.44
N ALA A 215 6.87 -12.17 -11.43
CA ALA A 215 5.83 -11.15 -11.49
C ALA A 215 6.11 -10.09 -12.57
N ILE A 216 7.37 -9.65 -12.73
CA ILE A 216 7.79 -8.74 -13.81
C ILE A 216 7.50 -9.37 -15.17
N THR A 217 7.92 -10.62 -15.37
CA THR A 217 7.70 -11.35 -16.61
C THR A 217 6.22 -11.55 -16.91
N ALA A 218 5.43 -11.90 -15.89
CA ALA A 218 3.98 -12.06 -15.99
C ALA A 218 3.25 -10.77 -16.43
N ASN A 219 3.86 -9.61 -16.19
CA ASN A 219 3.32 -8.29 -16.54
C ASN A 219 4.05 -7.59 -17.69
N ALA A 220 4.92 -8.27 -18.44
CA ALA A 220 5.82 -7.63 -19.40
C ALA A 220 5.08 -6.74 -20.41
N GLU A 221 3.98 -7.21 -21.00
CA GLU A 221 3.20 -6.46 -21.99
C GLU A 221 2.52 -5.22 -21.36
N VAL A 222 1.94 -5.38 -20.17
CA VAL A 222 1.27 -4.28 -19.45
C VAL A 222 2.27 -3.19 -19.08
N LEU A 223 3.44 -3.59 -18.58
CA LEU A 223 4.51 -2.64 -18.22
C LEU A 223 5.05 -1.92 -19.45
N ALA A 224 5.26 -2.60 -20.56
CA ALA A 224 5.70 -1.99 -21.82
C ALA A 224 4.67 -1.01 -22.38
N ALA A 225 3.39 -1.36 -22.35
CA ALA A 225 2.31 -0.48 -22.78
C ALA A 225 2.16 0.75 -21.89
N ALA A 226 2.24 0.58 -20.57
CA ALA A 226 2.18 1.65 -19.60
C ALA A 226 3.35 2.63 -19.75
N GLU A 227 4.57 2.11 -19.90
CA GLU A 227 5.78 2.90 -20.16
C GLU A 227 5.69 3.67 -21.48
N SER A 228 5.36 3.00 -22.58
CA SER A 228 5.22 3.63 -23.91
C SER A 228 4.17 4.74 -23.90
N SER A 229 3.05 4.56 -23.19
CA SER A 229 2.03 5.58 -23.01
C SER A 229 2.54 6.79 -22.21
N ALA A 230 3.31 6.53 -21.16
CA ALA A 230 3.89 7.59 -20.33
C ALA A 230 4.98 8.36 -21.07
N ILE A 231 5.83 7.69 -21.85
CA ILE A 231 6.85 8.33 -22.71
C ILE A 231 6.20 9.23 -23.74
N ARG A 232 5.21 8.74 -24.50
CA ARG A 232 4.47 9.58 -25.46
C ARG A 232 3.84 10.81 -24.83
N PHE A 233 3.23 10.64 -23.65
CA PHE A 233 2.66 11.76 -22.91
C PHE A 233 3.71 12.82 -22.57
N VAL A 234 4.89 12.43 -22.10
CA VAL A 234 6.00 13.35 -21.82
C VAL A 234 6.41 14.10 -23.08
N GLN A 235 6.63 13.39 -24.18
CA GLN A 235 7.01 13.96 -25.47
C GLN A 235 5.96 14.97 -26.00
N GLU A 236 4.68 14.61 -25.94
CA GLU A 236 3.59 15.49 -26.37
C GLU A 236 3.49 16.76 -25.52
N VAL A 237 3.63 16.64 -24.18
CA VAL A 237 3.55 17.79 -23.29
C VAL A 237 4.75 18.70 -23.48
N ALA A 238 5.95 18.15 -23.64
CA ALA A 238 7.16 18.92 -23.91
C ALA A 238 7.06 19.67 -25.28
N ALA A 239 6.61 18.96 -26.32
CA ALA A 239 6.44 19.54 -27.64
C ALA A 239 5.40 20.68 -27.71
N ARG A 240 4.35 20.62 -26.86
CA ARG A 240 3.34 21.69 -26.74
C ARG A 240 3.81 22.90 -25.94
N ASN A 241 4.93 22.80 -25.23
CA ASN A 241 5.47 23.83 -24.36
C ASN A 241 6.99 24.02 -24.61
N PRO A 242 7.42 24.29 -25.84
CA PRO A 242 8.84 24.33 -26.21
C PRO A 242 9.63 25.45 -25.51
N ASP A 243 8.95 26.52 -25.12
CA ASP A 243 9.54 27.67 -24.46
C ASP A 243 9.72 27.50 -22.94
N LEU A 244 9.15 26.44 -22.37
CA LEU A 244 9.26 26.17 -20.94
C LEU A 244 10.43 25.21 -20.65
N PRO A 245 11.48 25.63 -19.94
CA PRO A 245 12.50 24.72 -19.44
C PRO A 245 11.90 23.59 -18.63
N ALA A 246 12.26 22.35 -19.00
CA ALA A 246 11.70 21.16 -18.34
C ALA A 246 12.58 20.71 -17.16
N ASN A 247 11.93 20.18 -16.11
CA ASN A 247 12.59 19.53 -14.98
C ASN A 247 11.74 18.38 -14.44
N VAL A 248 12.36 17.49 -13.63
CA VAL A 248 11.64 16.48 -12.84
C VAL A 248 11.64 16.91 -11.39
N SER A 249 10.44 17.04 -10.79
CA SER A 249 10.31 17.20 -9.35
C SER A 249 10.57 15.85 -8.66
N TYR A 250 11.72 15.75 -7.99
CA TYR A 250 12.16 14.52 -7.33
C TYR A 250 12.09 14.64 -5.82
N SER A 251 11.51 13.66 -5.14
CA SER A 251 11.30 13.68 -3.69
C SER A 251 11.98 12.52 -2.95
N GLY A 252 12.76 11.68 -3.64
CA GLY A 252 13.30 10.44 -3.09
C GLY A 252 12.29 9.31 -2.98
N GLY A 253 11.02 9.53 -3.36
CA GLY A 253 9.98 8.50 -3.32
C GLY A 253 9.86 7.71 -4.62
N LYS A 254 9.27 6.51 -4.55
CA LYS A 254 9.11 5.57 -5.69
C LYS A 254 8.42 6.19 -6.91
N ASP A 255 7.40 7.01 -6.68
CA ASP A 255 6.61 7.61 -7.77
C ASP A 255 7.41 8.69 -8.52
N SER A 256 8.20 9.48 -7.80
CA SER A 256 9.12 10.44 -8.41
C SER A 256 10.27 9.76 -9.14
N LEU A 257 10.77 8.61 -8.64
CA LEU A 257 11.79 7.81 -9.31
C LEU A 257 11.27 7.21 -10.62
N ALA A 258 10.08 6.62 -10.61
CA ALA A 258 9.46 6.10 -11.84
C ALA A 258 9.22 7.23 -12.87
N THR A 259 8.78 8.39 -12.42
CA THR A 259 8.62 9.57 -13.27
C THR A 259 9.95 10.02 -13.88
N LEU A 260 11.01 10.07 -13.07
CA LEU A 260 12.37 10.40 -13.53
C LEU A 260 12.82 9.50 -14.67
N LEU A 261 12.68 8.18 -14.50
CA LEU A 261 13.07 7.20 -15.51
C LEU A 261 12.29 7.37 -16.81
N VAL A 262 10.97 7.52 -16.72
CA VAL A 262 10.11 7.74 -17.89
C VAL A 262 10.52 9.03 -18.64
N VAL A 263 10.78 10.11 -17.91
CA VAL A 263 11.15 11.39 -18.51
C VAL A 263 12.53 11.33 -19.17
N VAL A 264 13.51 10.71 -18.51
CA VAL A 264 14.86 10.53 -19.10
C VAL A 264 14.80 9.69 -20.38
N LYS A 265 13.95 8.65 -20.42
CA LYS A 265 13.74 7.86 -21.64
C LYS A 265 13.01 8.63 -22.74
N ALA A 266 12.12 9.56 -22.38
CA ALA A 266 11.28 10.29 -23.33
C ALA A 266 11.99 11.46 -24.01
N ILE A 267 12.72 12.27 -23.25
CA ILE A 267 13.29 13.55 -23.71
C ILE A 267 14.76 13.75 -23.30
N GLY A 268 15.40 12.72 -22.74
CA GLY A 268 16.79 12.78 -22.34
C GLY A 268 17.04 13.42 -20.97
N ARG A 269 18.26 13.85 -20.74
CA ARG A 269 18.70 14.41 -19.45
C ARG A 269 18.19 15.81 -19.24
N ILE A 270 17.40 16.01 -18.20
CA ILE A 270 16.90 17.31 -17.74
C ILE A 270 17.20 17.46 -16.24
N PRO A 271 17.20 18.69 -15.70
CA PRO A 271 17.47 18.91 -14.29
C PRO A 271 16.49 18.19 -13.37
N MET A 272 16.98 17.70 -12.25
CA MET A 272 16.23 17.11 -11.15
C MET A 272 16.05 18.15 -10.04
N LEU A 273 14.80 18.58 -9.78
CA LEU A 273 14.46 19.57 -8.77
C LEU A 273 14.07 18.91 -7.46
N PHE A 274 14.87 19.08 -6.43
CA PHE A 274 14.63 18.58 -5.08
C PHE A 274 14.23 19.72 -4.14
N ALA A 275 13.05 19.61 -3.55
CA ALA A 275 12.56 20.57 -2.57
C ALA A 275 13.10 20.21 -1.18
N ASP A 276 14.31 20.66 -0.87
CA ASP A 276 14.97 20.44 0.42
C ASP A 276 14.33 21.33 1.50
N THR A 277 13.64 20.72 2.43
CA THR A 277 13.02 21.40 3.57
C THR A 277 13.92 21.44 4.80
N GLY A 278 15.02 20.65 4.78
CA GLY A 278 15.89 20.41 5.93
C GLY A 278 15.34 19.39 6.94
N MET A 279 14.19 18.78 6.63
CA MET A 279 13.48 17.82 7.49
C MET A 279 13.31 16.45 6.82
N GLU A 280 14.03 16.17 5.75
CA GLU A 280 14.06 14.85 5.12
C GLU A 280 14.93 13.88 5.91
N PHE A 281 14.62 12.58 5.79
CA PHE A 281 15.47 11.52 6.33
C PHE A 281 16.85 11.49 5.66
N PRO A 282 17.93 11.12 6.36
CA PRO A 282 19.26 10.96 5.77
C PRO A 282 19.26 10.05 4.53
N GLU A 283 18.48 8.97 4.56
CA GLU A 283 18.29 8.02 3.46
C GLU A 283 17.67 8.69 2.22
N THR A 284 16.82 9.70 2.42
CA THR A 284 16.25 10.46 1.31
C THR A 284 17.30 11.32 0.63
N TYR A 285 18.17 11.99 1.38
CA TYR A 285 19.30 12.73 0.79
C TYR A 285 20.24 11.80 0.02
N ALA A 286 20.60 10.66 0.60
CA ALA A 286 21.45 9.66 -0.05
C ALA A 286 20.82 9.15 -1.36
N ASN A 287 19.51 8.88 -1.36
CA ASN A 287 18.79 8.43 -2.55
C ASN A 287 18.72 9.51 -3.64
N VAL A 288 18.51 10.76 -3.26
CA VAL A 288 18.49 11.90 -4.20
C VAL A 288 19.85 12.08 -4.89
N GLU A 289 20.94 11.96 -4.14
CA GLU A 289 22.31 12.04 -4.68
C GLU A 289 22.64 10.84 -5.57
N GLU A 290 22.27 9.65 -5.15
CA GLU A 290 22.46 8.42 -5.93
C GLU A 290 21.70 8.50 -7.27
N ALA A 291 20.44 8.92 -7.26
CA ALA A 291 19.66 9.08 -8.48
C ALA A 291 20.29 10.11 -9.43
N SER A 292 20.72 11.27 -8.92
CA SER A 292 21.42 12.30 -9.71
C SER A 292 22.69 11.75 -10.35
N ARG A 293 23.54 11.10 -9.56
CA ARG A 293 24.81 10.51 -10.00
C ARG A 293 24.58 9.39 -11.03
N ARG A 294 23.68 8.47 -10.75
CA ARG A 294 23.42 7.28 -11.58
C ARG A 294 22.90 7.63 -12.96
N TYR A 295 22.02 8.62 -13.04
CA TYR A 295 21.43 9.05 -14.32
C TYR A 295 22.13 10.26 -14.94
N GLY A 296 23.18 10.80 -14.31
CA GLY A 296 23.97 11.92 -14.80
C GLY A 296 23.15 13.20 -14.95
N LEU A 297 22.30 13.51 -13.95
CA LEU A 297 21.36 14.63 -13.96
C LEU A 297 21.87 15.76 -13.07
N GLU A 298 21.69 17.01 -13.51
CA GLU A 298 21.90 18.18 -12.66
C GLU A 298 20.92 18.15 -11.49
N LEU A 299 21.42 18.16 -10.26
CA LEU A 299 20.61 18.25 -9.06
C LEU A 299 20.47 19.70 -8.60
N ILE A 300 19.25 20.23 -8.69
CA ILE A 300 18.91 21.58 -8.22
C ILE A 300 18.16 21.45 -6.90
N ARG A 301 18.69 22.06 -5.84
CA ARG A 301 18.09 22.01 -4.50
C ARG A 301 17.55 23.38 -4.09
N THR A 302 16.37 23.37 -3.48
CA THR A 302 15.90 24.55 -2.72
C THR A 302 16.51 24.54 -1.32
N ASN A 303 16.49 25.69 -0.65
CA ASN A 303 16.87 25.79 0.75
C ASN A 303 15.68 26.27 1.58
N GLY A 304 14.93 25.35 2.17
CA GLY A 304 13.83 25.63 3.10
C GLY A 304 14.21 25.55 4.58
N LYS A 305 15.43 25.10 4.87
CA LYS A 305 15.91 24.67 6.18
C LYS A 305 15.81 25.76 7.27
N THR A 306 16.19 26.99 6.97
CA THR A 306 16.25 28.08 7.96
C THR A 306 14.87 28.62 8.39
N LYS A 307 13.83 28.40 7.59
CA LYS A 307 12.51 28.98 7.82
C LYS A 307 11.61 28.15 8.74
N PHE A 308 11.97 26.88 8.99
CA PHE A 308 11.12 25.99 9.78
C PHE A 308 11.08 26.43 11.23
N MET A 309 12.23 26.59 11.89
CA MET A 309 12.30 26.92 13.32
C MET A 309 11.67 28.26 13.63
N ASP A 310 12.01 29.29 12.84
CA ASP A 310 11.42 30.64 13.04
C ASP A 310 9.90 30.65 12.90
N THR A 311 9.36 29.80 12.03
CA THR A 311 7.91 29.72 11.84
C THR A 311 7.27 28.83 12.91
N PHE A 312 7.96 27.78 13.34
CA PHE A 312 7.52 26.88 14.41
C PHE A 312 7.29 27.62 15.73
N GLU A 313 8.22 28.50 16.12
CA GLU A 313 8.08 29.34 17.30
C GLU A 313 6.84 30.24 17.28
N ARG A 314 6.44 30.69 16.11
CA ARG A 314 5.29 31.59 15.91
C ARG A 314 3.95 30.87 15.72
N GLN A 315 3.95 29.73 15.04
CA GLN A 315 2.73 29.01 14.63
C GLN A 315 2.51 27.68 15.35
N GLY A 316 3.48 27.25 16.16
CA GLY A 316 3.45 25.95 16.83
C GLY A 316 3.70 24.77 15.87
N PRO A 317 3.54 23.51 16.35
CA PRO A 317 3.78 22.32 15.56
C PRO A 317 2.82 22.21 14.37
N PRO A 318 3.29 21.72 13.21
CA PRO A 318 2.39 21.44 12.09
C PRO A 318 1.39 20.34 12.43
N ALA A 319 0.19 20.43 11.87
CA ALA A 319 -0.87 19.44 12.05
C ALA A 319 -1.49 19.07 10.70
N VAL A 320 -2.27 17.98 10.63
CA VAL A 320 -2.93 17.51 9.42
C VAL A 320 -3.75 18.60 8.71
N ASN A 321 -4.42 19.44 9.50
CA ASN A 321 -5.23 20.58 9.03
C ASN A 321 -4.47 21.92 9.02
N ALA A 322 -3.21 21.97 9.49
CA ALA A 322 -2.38 23.16 9.57
C ALA A 322 -0.96 22.90 9.04
N ARG A 323 -0.86 22.56 7.74
CA ARG A 323 0.40 22.27 7.07
C ARG A 323 1.15 23.51 6.57
N TRP A 324 1.32 24.49 7.46
CA TRP A 324 2.06 25.71 7.16
C TRP A 324 3.51 25.42 6.70
N CYS A 325 4.13 24.35 7.24
CA CYS A 325 5.48 23.92 6.89
C CYS A 325 5.62 23.60 5.39
N CYS A 326 4.64 22.93 4.78
CA CYS A 326 4.66 22.68 3.33
C CYS A 326 4.72 23.98 2.53
N ARG A 327 3.97 25.01 2.95
CA ARG A 327 3.97 26.31 2.28
C ARG A 327 5.29 27.03 2.45
N VAL A 328 5.80 27.13 3.68
CA VAL A 328 6.98 27.91 4.03
C VAL A 328 8.28 27.26 3.60
N CYS A 329 8.43 25.95 3.85
CA CYS A 329 9.70 25.24 3.64
C CYS A 329 9.81 24.56 2.28
N LYS A 330 8.68 24.34 1.57
CA LYS A 330 8.67 23.62 0.29
C LYS A 330 8.19 24.47 -0.88
N LEU A 331 6.93 24.92 -0.84
CA LEU A 331 6.29 25.54 -2.00
C LEU A 331 6.86 26.94 -2.29
N THR A 332 7.07 27.76 -1.26
CA THR A 332 7.64 29.10 -1.43
C THR A 332 9.09 29.04 -1.94
N PRO A 333 10.02 28.25 -1.35
CA PRO A 333 11.38 28.12 -1.89
C PRO A 333 11.42 27.60 -3.33
N VAL A 334 10.57 26.63 -3.67
CA VAL A 334 10.44 26.13 -5.05
C VAL A 334 9.99 27.24 -6.01
N ALA A 335 8.99 28.04 -5.61
CA ALA A 335 8.50 29.14 -6.46
C ALA A 335 9.56 30.22 -6.68
N HIS A 336 10.36 30.55 -5.66
CA HIS A 336 11.48 31.50 -5.79
C HIS A 336 12.55 30.96 -6.75
N LEU A 337 13.01 29.73 -6.53
CA LEU A 337 14.03 29.10 -7.36
C LEU A 337 13.60 29.04 -8.83
N ILE A 338 12.34 28.64 -9.11
CA ILE A 338 11.85 28.58 -10.50
C ILE A 338 11.86 29.98 -11.14
N ARG A 339 11.40 31.03 -10.44
CA ARG A 339 11.37 32.39 -10.96
C ARG A 339 12.76 32.94 -11.24
N GLU A 340 13.70 32.70 -10.32
CA GLU A 340 15.07 33.17 -10.45
C GLU A 340 15.82 32.47 -11.58
N ARG A 341 15.61 31.18 -11.74
CA ARG A 341 16.39 30.38 -12.70
C ARG A 341 15.77 30.35 -14.09
N TRP A 342 14.43 30.28 -14.19
CA TRP A 342 13.73 30.03 -15.44
C TRP A 342 12.59 31.01 -15.75
N GLY A 343 12.15 31.81 -14.79
CA GLY A 343 10.91 32.57 -14.90
C GLY A 343 9.68 31.66 -14.74
N GLU A 344 9.44 30.82 -15.73
CA GLU A 344 8.45 29.71 -15.67
C GLU A 344 9.12 28.40 -16.10
N CYS A 345 8.51 27.26 -15.75
CA CYS A 345 9.00 25.94 -16.13
C CYS A 345 7.90 24.91 -16.31
N LEU A 346 8.24 23.82 -17.01
CA LEU A 346 7.46 22.58 -17.07
C LEU A 346 8.08 21.57 -16.09
N SER A 347 7.31 21.15 -15.07
CA SER A 347 7.76 20.16 -14.10
C SER A 347 7.00 18.85 -14.26
N PHE A 348 7.72 17.76 -14.48
CA PHE A 348 7.16 16.42 -14.43
C PHE A 348 7.13 15.93 -12.99
N ILE A 349 5.94 15.47 -12.52
CA ILE A 349 5.66 15.18 -11.11
C ILE A 349 5.13 13.74 -10.97
N GLY A 350 5.65 13.00 -10.00
CA GLY A 350 5.21 11.65 -9.67
C GLY A 350 3.89 11.66 -8.90
N GLN A 351 2.79 12.09 -9.53
CA GLN A 351 1.45 12.08 -8.95
C GLN A 351 0.61 10.98 -9.59
N ARG A 352 -0.09 10.18 -8.75
CA ARG A 352 -0.95 9.10 -9.20
C ARG A 352 -2.39 9.29 -8.71
N ARG A 353 -3.37 8.90 -9.52
CA ARG A 353 -4.80 9.00 -9.19
C ARG A 353 -5.20 8.11 -8.00
N TYR A 354 -4.50 7.01 -7.79
CA TYR A 354 -4.79 6.04 -6.72
C TYR A 354 -4.40 6.53 -5.31
N GLU A 355 -3.64 7.62 -5.19
CA GLU A 355 -3.18 8.12 -3.89
C GLU A 355 -4.25 8.88 -3.10
N SER A 356 -5.23 9.50 -3.75
CA SER A 356 -6.35 10.20 -3.09
C SER A 356 -7.48 10.55 -4.05
N ALA A 357 -8.69 10.79 -3.50
CA ALA A 357 -9.86 11.23 -4.27
C ALA A 357 -9.62 12.57 -4.99
N ILE A 358 -8.86 13.49 -4.39
CA ILE A 358 -8.50 14.77 -4.99
C ILE A 358 -7.61 14.54 -6.23
N ARG A 359 -6.57 13.67 -6.09
CA ARG A 359 -5.67 13.37 -7.21
C ARG A 359 -6.36 12.57 -8.32
N ALA A 360 -7.33 11.73 -7.99
CA ALA A 360 -8.12 11.00 -8.98
C ALA A 360 -8.93 11.90 -9.91
N ARG A 361 -9.33 13.09 -9.42
CA ARG A 361 -10.10 14.09 -10.16
C ARG A 361 -9.25 15.18 -10.81
N SER A 362 -7.93 15.22 -10.51
CA SER A 362 -7.02 16.22 -11.09
C SER A 362 -6.72 15.89 -12.55
N ASP A 363 -6.54 16.93 -13.34
CA ASP A 363 -5.99 16.80 -14.69
C ASP A 363 -4.57 16.24 -14.66
N ARG A 364 -4.13 15.64 -15.74
CA ARG A 364 -2.73 15.19 -15.91
C ARG A 364 -1.75 16.31 -16.17
N VAL A 365 -2.23 17.46 -16.66
CA VAL A 365 -1.47 18.70 -16.86
C VAL A 365 -2.25 19.82 -16.20
N TRP A 366 -1.60 20.55 -15.28
CA TRP A 366 -2.25 21.64 -14.55
C TRP A 366 -1.27 22.73 -14.17
N ARG A 367 -1.75 23.96 -14.06
CA ARG A 367 -0.99 25.02 -13.39
C ARG A 367 -1.13 24.91 -11.87
N ASN A 368 0.01 24.91 -11.19
CA ASN A 368 0.02 24.77 -9.74
C ASN A 368 -0.43 26.08 -9.08
N SER A 369 -1.54 26.05 -8.35
CA SER A 369 -2.09 27.23 -7.68
C SER A 369 -1.15 27.87 -6.65
N ASN A 370 -0.30 27.03 -6.00
CA ASN A 370 0.67 27.48 -5.01
C ASN A 370 2.03 27.88 -5.61
N VAL A 371 2.34 27.39 -6.80
CA VAL A 371 3.58 27.69 -7.56
C VAL A 371 3.19 28.08 -8.98
N ARG A 372 2.68 29.32 -9.14
CA ARG A 372 2.06 29.77 -10.39
C ARG A 372 3.00 29.77 -11.60
N CYS A 373 4.30 29.87 -11.38
CA CYS A 373 5.34 29.76 -12.40
C CYS A 373 5.63 28.32 -12.84
N GLN A 374 4.87 27.33 -12.37
CA GLN A 374 5.06 25.93 -12.68
C GLN A 374 3.85 25.35 -13.42
N LEU A 375 4.09 24.91 -14.66
CA LEU A 375 3.19 23.98 -15.35
C LEU A 375 3.56 22.57 -14.91
N SER A 376 2.63 21.84 -14.32
CA SER A 376 2.85 20.50 -13.79
C SER A 376 2.28 19.44 -14.72
N ALA A 377 2.97 18.33 -14.92
CA ALA A 377 2.53 17.20 -15.71
C ALA A 377 2.81 15.88 -15.00
N ALA A 378 1.82 14.96 -14.99
CA ALA A 378 1.89 13.67 -14.31
C ALA A 378 1.93 12.50 -15.30
N PRO A 379 3.12 12.03 -15.72
CA PRO A 379 3.27 10.95 -16.69
C PRO A 379 2.66 9.64 -16.24
N ILE A 380 2.85 9.30 -14.97
CA ILE A 380 2.42 8.03 -14.35
C ILE A 380 1.06 8.14 -13.64
N HIS A 381 0.24 9.13 -13.98
CA HIS A 381 -1.04 9.42 -13.29
C HIS A 381 -1.95 8.19 -13.14
N ASN A 382 -1.99 7.32 -14.14
CA ASN A 382 -2.86 6.14 -14.17
C ASN A 382 -2.18 4.86 -13.62
N TRP A 383 -0.94 4.93 -13.15
CA TRP A 383 -0.26 3.77 -12.59
C TRP A 383 -0.72 3.47 -11.16
N THR A 384 -0.90 2.19 -10.83
CA THR A 384 -1.04 1.74 -9.45
C THR A 384 0.33 1.62 -8.78
N ALA A 385 0.37 1.45 -7.46
CA ALA A 385 1.61 1.18 -6.75
C ALA A 385 2.33 -0.06 -7.29
N LEU A 386 1.58 -1.10 -7.66
CA LEU A 386 2.16 -2.31 -8.25
C LEU A 386 2.80 -2.04 -9.62
N HIS A 387 2.19 -1.23 -10.50
CA HIS A 387 2.83 -0.80 -11.76
C HIS A 387 4.17 -0.13 -11.47
N VAL A 388 4.19 0.81 -10.53
CA VAL A 388 5.41 1.56 -10.16
C VAL A 388 6.49 0.61 -9.66
N TRP A 389 6.17 -0.30 -8.74
CA TRP A 389 7.15 -1.20 -8.16
C TRP A 389 7.69 -2.21 -9.17
N LEU A 390 6.83 -2.85 -9.96
CA LEU A 390 7.28 -3.77 -11.00
C LEU A 390 8.14 -3.07 -12.04
N TYR A 391 7.80 -1.83 -12.41
CA TYR A 391 8.62 -1.00 -13.28
C TYR A 391 9.99 -0.71 -12.68
N LEU A 392 10.06 -0.24 -11.43
CA LEU A 392 11.33 0.06 -10.75
C LEU A 392 12.21 -1.18 -10.57
N MET A 393 11.62 -2.33 -10.24
CA MET A 393 12.31 -3.61 -10.12
C MET A 393 12.87 -4.05 -11.48
N ARG A 394 12.08 -3.95 -12.56
CA ARG A 394 12.53 -4.24 -13.93
C ARG A 394 13.73 -3.39 -14.34
N GLU A 395 13.69 -2.10 -14.03
CA GLU A 395 14.77 -1.15 -14.32
C GLU A 395 15.94 -1.25 -13.32
N ARG A 396 15.84 -2.09 -12.29
CA ARG A 396 16.80 -2.17 -11.16
C ARG A 396 17.13 -0.78 -10.61
N ALA A 397 16.10 0.04 -10.45
CA ALA A 397 16.22 1.43 -10.05
C ALA A 397 16.62 1.56 -8.57
N PRO A 398 17.44 2.56 -8.20
CA PRO A 398 17.88 2.76 -6.82
C PRO A 398 16.75 3.39 -5.98
N HIS A 399 15.80 2.57 -5.54
CA HIS A 399 14.74 3.04 -4.65
C HIS A 399 15.29 3.35 -3.25
N ASN A 400 14.58 4.20 -2.53
CA ASN A 400 14.96 4.59 -1.18
C ASN A 400 14.78 3.39 -0.23
N ILE A 401 15.81 3.10 0.56
CA ILE A 401 15.85 1.97 1.50
C ILE A 401 14.75 2.03 2.58
N LEU A 402 14.21 3.21 2.87
CA LEU A 402 13.11 3.37 3.83
C LEU A 402 11.87 2.53 3.48
N PHE A 403 11.66 2.20 2.21
CA PHE A 403 10.59 1.28 1.82
C PHE A 403 10.81 -0.13 2.35
N GLU A 404 12.05 -0.57 2.44
CA GLU A 404 12.41 -1.88 3.00
C GLU A 404 12.29 -1.92 4.53
N HIS A 405 12.22 -0.75 5.18
CA HIS A 405 12.02 -0.58 6.62
C HIS A 405 10.56 -0.29 7.00
N GLN A 406 9.60 -0.88 6.28
CA GLN A 406 8.15 -0.79 6.57
C GLN A 406 7.52 0.61 6.36
N LEU A 407 8.22 1.54 5.75
CA LEU A 407 7.66 2.84 5.39
C LEU A 407 7.07 2.77 3.98
N ASP A 408 5.75 2.65 3.88
CA ASP A 408 5.02 2.65 2.60
C ASP A 408 5.02 4.03 1.93
N ARG A 409 5.21 5.06 2.75
CA ARG A 409 5.24 6.46 2.36
C ARG A 409 6.05 7.27 3.35
N PHE A 410 6.88 8.15 2.85
CA PHE A 410 7.66 9.08 3.67
C PHE A 410 7.74 10.46 2.98
N GLY A 411 8.08 11.45 3.77
CA GLY A 411 8.36 12.83 3.39
C GLY A 411 9.26 13.43 4.46
N CYS A 412 8.97 14.66 4.91
CA CYS A 412 9.65 15.21 6.08
C CYS A 412 9.37 14.34 7.31
N PHE A 413 10.36 14.09 8.18
CA PHE A 413 10.19 13.25 9.38
C PHE A 413 9.25 13.88 10.43
N LEU A 414 8.95 15.18 10.34
CA LEU A 414 7.94 15.88 11.15
C LEU A 414 6.58 16.03 10.42
N CYS A 415 6.32 15.25 9.35
CA CYS A 415 5.06 15.37 8.62
C CYS A 415 3.90 14.77 9.45
N PRO A 416 2.85 15.59 9.79
CA PRO A 416 1.70 15.12 10.55
C PRO A 416 0.81 14.18 9.74
#